data_c9ff10a221cca30e9c3a752e5fdcf0ae
#
_entry.id   c9ff10a221cca30e9c3a752e5fdcf0ae
#
_cell.length_a   1.000
_cell.length_b   1.000
_cell.length_c   1.000
_cell.angle_alpha   90.00
_cell.angle_beta   90.00
_cell.angle_gamma   90.00
#
_symmetry.space_group_name_H-M   'P 1'
#
loop_
_entity.id
_entity.type
_entity.pdbx_description
1 polymer ?
#
loop_
_entity_poly.entity_id
_entity_poly.type
_entity_poly.pdbx_seq_one_letter_code
_entity_poly.pdbx_strand_id
1 'polypeptide(L)'
;MIIIEITSHDKEIVSIEMNGHSGYAESGKDIVCAGVSSLVYAAINSFDSIEEQRISIDDGMLKLNLRGKKVSDHDQIVLKVMLNGFSMIAGQYKKNVKIIKKEN
;
A
#
# COMPACT_ATOMS: atom_id res chain seq x y z
N MET A 1 -2.51 -3.94 14.34
CA MET A 1 -2.32 -4.65 13.04
C MET A 1 -2.54 -3.69 11.90
N ILE A 2 -1.66 -3.73 10.92
CA ILE A 2 -1.86 -3.01 9.66
C ILE A 2 -2.73 -3.87 8.74
N ILE A 3 -3.83 -3.31 8.23
CA ILE A 3 -4.69 -3.99 7.28
C ILE A 3 -4.59 -3.27 5.94
N ILE A 4 -4.20 -4.00 4.91
CA ILE A 4 -4.02 -3.49 3.56
C ILE A 4 -5.09 -4.12 2.67
N GLU A 5 -6.04 -3.32 2.18
CA GLU A 5 -7.09 -3.76 1.28
C GLU A 5 -6.75 -3.34 -0.14
N ILE A 6 -6.67 -4.32 -1.03
CA ILE A 6 -6.37 -4.11 -2.44
C ILE A 6 -7.61 -4.51 -3.25
N THR A 7 -8.21 -3.54 -3.91
CA THR A 7 -9.39 -3.79 -4.74
C THR A 7 -9.00 -3.75 -6.21
N SER A 8 -9.41 -4.79 -6.95
CA SER A 8 -9.18 -4.90 -8.39
C SER A 8 -10.50 -4.96 -9.14
N HIS A 9 -10.49 -4.52 -10.38
CA HIS A 9 -11.59 -4.63 -11.34
C HIS A 9 -10.99 -5.06 -12.68
N ASP A 10 -11.47 -6.18 -13.23
CA ASP A 10 -10.92 -6.76 -14.46
C ASP A 10 -9.40 -6.91 -14.42
N LYS A 11 -8.89 -7.43 -13.29
CA LYS A 11 -7.46 -7.67 -13.00
C LYS A 11 -6.61 -6.41 -12.83
N GLU A 12 -7.21 -5.22 -12.93
CA GLU A 12 -6.50 -3.97 -12.69
C GLU A 12 -6.78 -3.47 -11.28
N ILE A 13 -5.75 -2.98 -10.59
CA ILE A 13 -5.90 -2.40 -9.27
C ILE A 13 -6.61 -1.06 -9.40
N VAL A 14 -7.73 -0.90 -8.68
CA VAL A 14 -8.50 0.35 -8.68
C VAL A 14 -8.43 1.09 -7.35
N SER A 15 -8.02 0.41 -6.27
CA SER A 15 -7.95 1.05 -4.96
C SER A 15 -7.01 0.28 -4.04
N ILE A 16 -6.25 1.03 -3.24
CA ILE A 16 -5.46 0.47 -2.14
C ILE A 16 -5.78 1.30 -0.90
N GLU A 17 -6.24 0.63 0.15
CA GLU A 17 -6.47 1.27 1.44
C GLU A 17 -5.69 0.55 2.52
N MET A 18 -5.00 1.31 3.34
CA MET A 18 -4.21 0.79 4.46
C MET A 18 -4.58 1.51 5.73
N ASN A 19 -4.82 0.75 6.78
CA ASN A 19 -5.20 1.28 8.09
C ASN A 19 -4.50 0.54 9.22
N GLY A 20 -4.21 1.26 10.27
CA GLY A 20 -3.72 0.71 11.53
C GLY A 20 -2.22 0.84 11.72
N HIS A 21 -1.79 0.30 12.83
CA HIS A 21 -0.38 0.22 13.22
C HIS A 21 -0.02 -1.23 13.44
N SER A 22 1.24 -1.60 13.19
CA SER A 22 1.64 -3.00 13.21
C SER A 22 1.54 -3.65 14.61
N GLY A 23 1.75 -2.87 15.66
CA GLY A 23 1.80 -3.41 17.01
C GLY A 23 3.04 -4.27 17.30
N TYR A 24 4.05 -4.22 16.43
CA TYR A 24 5.28 -4.99 16.60
C TYR A 24 6.14 -4.47 17.77
N ALA A 25 6.22 -3.14 17.87
CA ALA A 25 6.97 -2.46 18.93
C ALA A 25 6.40 -1.06 19.13
N GLU A 26 6.91 -0.34 20.11
CA GLU A 26 6.51 1.04 20.36
C GLU A 26 6.93 1.96 19.22
N SER A 27 6.26 3.12 19.14
CA SER A 27 6.56 4.14 18.13
C SER A 27 8.05 4.50 18.15
N GLY A 28 8.64 4.59 16.97
CA GLY A 28 10.06 4.87 16.77
C GLY A 28 10.96 3.63 16.80
N LYS A 29 10.44 2.48 17.22
CA LYS A 29 11.18 1.20 17.25
C LYS A 29 10.51 0.10 16.45
N ASP A 30 9.40 0.41 15.78
CA ASP A 30 8.61 -0.58 15.04
C ASP A 30 9.16 -0.72 13.62
N ILE A 31 9.97 -1.77 13.41
CA ILE A 31 10.58 -2.05 12.11
C ILE A 31 9.54 -2.46 11.05
N VAL A 32 8.41 -3.02 11.48
CA VAL A 32 7.35 -3.43 10.56
C VAL A 32 6.65 -2.19 10.01
N CYS A 33 6.26 -1.25 10.86
CA CYS A 33 5.71 0.04 10.43
C CYS A 33 6.70 0.79 9.54
N ALA A 34 7.97 0.82 9.91
CA ALA A 34 9.02 1.47 9.12
C ALA A 34 9.15 0.84 7.73
N GLY A 35 9.12 -0.49 7.65
CA GLY A 35 9.20 -1.21 6.39
C GLY A 35 8.01 -0.90 5.47
N VAL A 36 6.80 -0.98 5.99
CA VAL A 36 5.58 -0.68 5.23
C VAL A 36 5.58 0.78 4.77
N SER A 37 5.91 1.71 5.68
CA SER A 37 5.94 3.15 5.37
C SER A 37 6.99 3.47 4.30
N SER A 38 8.16 2.84 4.36
CA SER A 38 9.20 3.04 3.35
C SER A 38 8.74 2.64 1.96
N LEU A 39 8.02 1.52 1.84
CA LEU A 39 7.45 1.07 0.58
C LEU A 39 6.41 2.07 0.04
N VAL A 40 5.55 2.57 0.91
CA VAL A 40 4.51 3.53 0.54
C VAL A 40 5.14 4.82 0.00
N TYR A 41 6.06 5.43 0.77
CA TYR A 41 6.66 6.69 0.37
C TYR A 41 7.56 6.54 -0.85
N ALA A 42 8.29 5.43 -0.97
CA ALA A 42 9.08 5.17 -2.17
C ALA A 42 8.20 5.09 -3.42
N ALA A 43 7.06 4.39 -3.33
CA ALA A 43 6.13 4.28 -4.44
C ALA A 43 5.54 5.64 -4.83
N ILE A 44 5.04 6.39 -3.85
CA ILE A 44 4.42 7.70 -4.09
C ILE A 44 5.40 8.67 -4.75
N ASN A 45 6.64 8.69 -4.25
CA ASN A 45 7.67 9.56 -4.82
C ASN A 45 8.14 9.12 -6.21
N SER A 46 7.80 7.91 -6.63
CA SER A 46 8.18 7.34 -7.93
C SER A 46 7.08 7.44 -8.98
N PHE A 47 5.84 7.76 -8.59
CA PHE A 47 4.75 7.88 -9.57
C PHE A 47 4.98 9.04 -10.53
N ASP A 48 4.65 8.81 -11.81
CA ASP A 48 4.73 9.85 -12.86
C ASP A 48 3.37 10.20 -13.47
N SER A 49 2.34 9.37 -13.28
CA SER A 49 1.03 9.59 -13.88
C SER A 49 -0.10 9.74 -12.86
N ILE A 50 0.12 9.40 -11.60
CA ILE A 50 -0.93 9.41 -10.57
C ILE A 50 -0.93 10.77 -9.87
N GLU A 51 -2.04 11.48 -9.98
CA GLU A 51 -2.21 12.82 -9.42
C GLU A 51 -2.25 12.79 -7.88
N GLU A 52 -1.73 13.83 -7.25
CA GLU A 52 -1.67 13.92 -5.78
C GLU A 52 -3.04 13.81 -5.11
N GLN A 53 -4.09 14.34 -5.72
CA GLN A 53 -5.43 14.27 -5.16
C GLN A 53 -6.01 12.86 -5.10
N ARG A 54 -5.38 11.89 -5.78
CA ARG A 54 -5.75 10.47 -5.69
C ARG A 54 -5.10 9.76 -4.51
N ILE A 55 -4.22 10.45 -3.80
CA ILE A 55 -3.42 9.91 -2.72
C ILE A 55 -3.77 10.66 -1.44
N SER A 56 -4.14 9.91 -0.40
CA SER A 56 -4.37 10.47 0.92
C SER A 56 -3.54 9.67 1.93
N ILE A 57 -2.65 10.36 2.63
CA ILE A 57 -1.78 9.76 3.63
C ILE A 57 -1.94 10.51 4.94
N ASP A 58 -2.05 9.74 6.03
CA ASP A 58 -1.99 10.26 7.37
C ASP A 58 -1.36 9.18 8.26
N ASP A 59 -1.15 9.49 9.54
CA ASP A 59 -0.59 8.51 10.47
C ASP A 59 -1.46 7.26 10.52
N GLY A 60 -0.87 6.12 10.19
CA GLY A 60 -1.55 4.84 10.18
C GLY A 60 -2.62 4.69 9.09
N MET A 61 -2.60 5.53 8.05
CA MET A 61 -3.61 5.48 6.99
C MET A 61 -3.03 5.83 5.62
N LEU A 62 -3.43 5.05 4.62
CA LEU A 62 -3.20 5.35 3.21
C LEU A 62 -4.48 5.06 2.44
N LYS A 63 -4.84 5.97 1.54
CA LYS A 63 -5.87 5.72 0.53
C LYS A 63 -5.32 6.12 -0.83
N LEU A 64 -5.36 5.19 -1.76
CA LEU A 64 -4.96 5.41 -3.15
C LEU A 64 -6.15 5.04 -4.03
N ASN A 65 -6.71 6.04 -4.73
CA ASN A 65 -7.87 5.84 -5.58
C ASN A 65 -7.47 5.95 -7.05
N LEU A 66 -7.49 4.81 -7.74
CA LEU A 66 -7.12 4.72 -9.15
C LEU A 66 -8.35 4.53 -10.07
N ARG A 67 -9.56 4.66 -9.53
CA ARG A 67 -10.78 4.49 -10.31
C ARG A 67 -10.88 5.55 -11.40
N GLY A 68 -11.20 5.10 -12.62
CA GLY A 68 -11.27 5.98 -13.78
C GLY A 68 -9.94 6.49 -14.28
N LYS A 69 -8.83 6.00 -13.74
CA LYS A 69 -7.48 6.38 -14.13
C LYS A 69 -6.84 5.29 -14.98
N LYS A 70 -6.31 5.69 -16.13
CA LYS A 70 -5.41 4.80 -16.88
C LYS A 70 -4.01 4.98 -16.31
N VAL A 71 -3.56 4.01 -15.55
CA VAL A 71 -2.24 4.03 -14.90
C VAL A 71 -1.16 3.70 -15.94
N SER A 72 -0.10 4.50 -16.00
CA SER A 72 1.02 4.26 -16.92
C SER A 72 1.71 2.92 -16.65
N ASP A 73 2.37 2.38 -17.65
CA ASP A 73 3.16 1.15 -17.48
C ASP A 73 4.22 1.32 -16.39
N HIS A 74 4.85 2.49 -16.34
CA HIS A 74 5.82 2.83 -15.29
C HIS A 74 5.19 2.69 -13.91
N ASP A 75 4.03 3.30 -13.69
CA ASP A 75 3.38 3.30 -12.38
C ASP A 75 2.79 1.94 -12.03
N GLN A 76 2.39 1.14 -13.02
CA GLN A 76 1.98 -0.24 -12.76
C GLN A 76 3.13 -1.07 -12.19
N ILE A 77 4.35 -0.85 -12.70
CA ILE A 77 5.54 -1.52 -12.16
C ILE A 77 5.83 -1.05 -10.73
N VAL A 78 5.72 0.26 -10.48
CA VAL A 78 5.91 0.82 -9.13
C VAL A 78 4.91 0.19 -8.15
N LEU A 79 3.62 0.11 -8.53
CA LEU A 79 2.59 -0.54 -7.72
C LEU A 79 2.92 -2.00 -7.45
N LYS A 80 3.36 -2.72 -8.47
CA LYS A 80 3.72 -4.14 -8.33
C LYS A 80 4.86 -4.33 -7.33
N VAL A 81 5.88 -3.50 -7.40
CA VAL A 81 7.02 -3.55 -6.47
C VAL A 81 6.54 -3.30 -5.05
N MET A 82 5.72 -2.27 -4.85
CA MET A 82 5.16 -1.96 -3.53
C MET A 82 4.34 -3.13 -2.98
N LEU A 83 3.46 -3.70 -3.79
CA LEU A 83 2.60 -4.81 -3.35
C LEU A 83 3.40 -6.08 -3.07
N ASN A 84 4.44 -6.36 -3.84
CA ASN A 84 5.35 -7.47 -3.56
C ASN A 84 6.04 -7.27 -2.21
N GLY A 85 6.48 -6.05 -1.92
CA GLY A 85 7.07 -5.71 -0.64
C GLY A 85 6.11 -5.92 0.52
N PHE A 86 4.86 -5.48 0.38
CA PHE A 86 3.81 -5.71 1.38
C PHE A 86 3.59 -7.21 1.62
N SER A 87 3.54 -8.00 0.56
CA SER A 87 3.34 -9.44 0.65
C SER A 87 4.47 -10.14 1.39
N MET A 88 5.71 -9.71 1.15
CA MET A 88 6.89 -10.24 1.85
C MET A 88 6.83 -9.92 3.34
N ILE A 89 6.49 -8.68 3.70
CA ILE A 89 6.36 -8.28 5.10
C ILE A 89 5.20 -9.02 5.77
N ALA A 90 4.04 -9.09 5.13
CA ALA A 90 2.88 -9.79 5.68
C ALA A 90 3.16 -11.29 5.88
N GLY A 91 3.91 -11.91 4.97
CA GLY A 91 4.30 -13.31 5.09
C GLY A 91 5.21 -13.58 6.29
N GLN A 92 6.06 -12.62 6.63
CA GLN A 92 7.03 -12.73 7.72
C GLN A 92 6.45 -12.29 9.07
N TYR A 93 5.53 -11.32 9.06
CA TYR A 93 4.94 -10.71 10.26
C TYR A 93 3.42 -10.85 10.25
N LYS A 94 2.95 -12.11 10.20
CA LYS A 94 1.51 -12.44 10.02
C LYS A 94 0.60 -11.89 11.11
N LYS A 95 1.14 -11.67 12.31
CA LYS A 95 0.37 -11.11 13.43
C LYS A 95 0.28 -9.58 13.38
N ASN A 96 1.03 -8.95 12.49
CA ASN A 96 1.20 -7.51 12.46
C ASN A 96 0.71 -6.87 11.17
N VAL A 97 0.64 -7.62 10.07
CA VAL A 97 0.19 -7.13 8.76
C VAL A 97 -0.71 -8.16 8.10
N LYS A 98 -1.85 -7.71 7.60
CA LYS A 98 -2.80 -8.54 6.87
C LYS A 98 -3.16 -7.88 5.55
N ILE A 99 -3.12 -8.66 4.47
CA ILE A 99 -3.53 -8.21 3.15
C ILE A 99 -4.87 -8.85 2.80
N ILE A 100 -5.82 -8.01 2.39
CA ILE A 100 -7.14 -8.44 1.94
C ILE A 100 -7.27 -8.04 0.48
N LYS A 101 -7.53 -9.01 -0.39
CA LYS A 101 -7.75 -8.77 -1.81
C LYS A 101 -9.23 -8.86 -2.12
N LYS A 102 -9.75 -7.85 -2.80
CA LYS A 102 -11.15 -7.75 -3.20
C LYS A 102 -11.24 -7.61 -4.72
N GLU A 103 -12.27 -8.23 -5.30
CA GLU A 103 -12.57 -8.12 -6.72
C GLU A 103 -13.94 -7.48 -6.88
N ASN A 104 -14.04 -6.46 -7.73
CA ASN A 104 -15.30 -5.81 -8.05
C ASN A 104 -15.98 -6.46 -9.24
#